data_2c9fbd80561810ea457315e93a58b24f
#
_entry.id   2c9fbd80561810ea457315e93a58b24f
#
_cell.length_a   1.000
_cell.length_b   1.000
_cell.length_c   1.000
_cell.angle_alpha   90.00
_cell.angle_beta   90.00
_cell.angle_gamma   90.00
#
_symmetry.space_group_name_H-M   'P 1'
#
loop_
_entity.id
_entity.type
_entity.pdbx_description
1 polymer ?
#
loop_
_entity_poly.entity_id
_entity_poly.type
_entity_poly.pdbx_seq_one_letter_code
_entity_poly.pdbx_strand_id
1 'polypeptide(L)'
;MNMKDRPVSDAVKRQTIDYGIMTLRSNNRLIRDLKRAHTPSYHGFRLWPSSWLLMDFIKHKGLMKGSRVLDAGCGWGLTGIYCAKNYGSIVTGSDIDSEVFPYLNMHADINGVEISTINQGFDDFTDSQLKNFDIMIGTDICFWDTMVDSLIKLISRALGSGVHRVLIADPGRSPFEELGRYFTGKNTGIVRDWTVYHPYPIHGRILSIGPL
;
A
#
# COMPACT_ATOMS: atom_id res chain seq x y z
N MET A 1 17.46 25.48 17.72
CA MET A 1 18.45 24.90 16.81
C MET A 1 17.68 24.30 15.64
N ASN A 2 17.71 24.98 14.49
CA ASN A 2 16.82 24.69 13.35
C ASN A 2 17.15 23.31 12.73
N MET A 3 16.13 22.49 12.47
CA MET A 3 16.26 21.17 11.84
C MET A 3 16.79 21.16 10.40
N LYS A 4 17.11 22.34 9.82
CA LYS A 4 17.53 22.51 8.41
C LYS A 4 19.04 22.38 8.16
N ASP A 5 19.89 22.30 9.19
CA ASP A 5 21.33 22.35 9.04
C ASP A 5 22.06 21.07 9.50
N ARG A 6 21.53 19.89 9.21
CA ARG A 6 22.24 18.63 9.51
C ARG A 6 22.79 17.99 8.24
N PRO A 7 24.05 17.51 8.26
CA PRO A 7 24.71 16.99 7.06
C PRO A 7 23.97 15.76 6.50
N VAL A 8 23.61 15.85 5.24
CA VAL A 8 22.97 14.83 4.40
C VAL A 8 23.75 13.51 4.30
N SER A 9 25.01 13.46 4.77
CA SER A 9 25.97 12.41 4.46
C SER A 9 25.69 11.03 5.08
N ASP A 10 25.06 10.93 6.28
CA ASP A 10 24.83 9.64 6.93
C ASP A 10 23.44 9.01 6.61
N ALA A 11 22.45 9.85 6.28
CA ALA A 11 21.13 9.38 5.85
C ALA A 11 21.19 8.68 4.48
N VAL A 12 22.09 9.15 3.59
CA VAL A 12 22.25 8.64 2.22
C VAL A 12 22.80 7.21 2.18
N LYS A 13 23.59 6.78 3.15
CA LYS A 13 24.28 5.47 3.13
C LYS A 13 23.39 4.26 3.45
N ARG A 14 22.11 4.45 3.87
CA ARG A 14 21.22 3.38 4.35
C ARG A 14 19.83 3.48 3.76
N GLN A 15 19.76 3.82 2.47
CA GLN A 15 18.57 3.91 1.66
C GLN A 15 18.68 2.97 0.45
N THR A 16 17.54 2.59 -0.10
CA THR A 16 17.44 1.93 -1.40
C THR A 16 16.48 2.72 -2.28
N ILE A 17 16.71 2.68 -3.59
CA ILE A 17 15.80 3.29 -4.57
C ILE A 17 15.36 2.18 -5.51
N ASP A 18 14.10 1.82 -5.41
CA ASP A 18 13.47 0.83 -6.28
C ASP A 18 12.19 1.43 -6.87
N TYR A 19 11.95 1.23 -8.15
CA TYR A 19 10.81 1.82 -8.87
C TYR A 19 10.72 3.35 -8.76
N GLY A 20 11.86 4.03 -8.56
CA GLY A 20 11.91 5.47 -8.33
C GLY A 20 11.49 5.91 -6.93
N ILE A 21 11.24 4.98 -6.01
CA ILE A 21 10.85 5.24 -4.62
C ILE A 21 12.04 5.01 -3.70
N MET A 22 12.36 6.04 -2.91
CA MET A 22 13.37 5.95 -1.86
C MET A 22 12.77 5.30 -0.62
N THR A 23 13.44 4.27 -0.11
CA THR A 23 13.09 3.61 1.15
C THR A 23 14.28 3.62 2.11
N LEU A 24 14.00 3.74 3.40
CA LEU A 24 15.03 3.70 4.43
C LEU A 24 15.13 2.29 5.03
N ARG A 25 16.36 1.80 5.16
CA ARG A 25 16.63 0.50 5.81
C ARG A 25 16.38 0.58 7.33
N SER A 26 16.07 -0.54 7.95
CA SER A 26 15.77 -0.64 9.39
C SER A 26 16.90 -0.09 10.31
N ASN A 27 18.13 -0.08 9.81
CA ASN A 27 19.31 0.47 10.51
C ASN A 27 19.55 1.97 10.22
N ASN A 28 18.69 2.65 9.44
CA ASN A 28 18.72 4.09 9.28
C ASN A 28 18.37 4.78 10.60
N ARG A 29 18.99 5.93 10.88
CA ARG A 29 18.78 6.67 12.12
C ARG A 29 17.30 7.10 12.28
N LEU A 30 16.69 7.64 11.21
CA LEU A 30 15.30 8.08 11.25
C LEU A 30 14.35 6.92 11.58
N ILE A 31 14.55 5.75 10.98
CA ILE A 31 13.75 4.55 11.30
C ILE A 31 13.96 4.11 12.75
N ARG A 32 15.18 4.17 13.27
CA ARG A 32 15.44 3.83 14.67
C ARG A 32 14.80 4.81 15.65
N ASP A 33 14.82 6.10 15.32
CA ASP A 33 14.20 7.13 16.15
C ASP A 33 12.66 6.97 16.12
N LEU A 34 12.06 6.70 14.96
CA LEU A 34 10.63 6.35 14.86
C LEU A 34 10.28 5.11 15.67
N LYS A 35 11.07 4.03 15.59
CA LYS A 35 10.83 2.80 16.35
C LYS A 35 10.90 2.96 17.88
N ARG A 36 11.57 4.02 18.38
CA ARG A 36 11.59 4.35 19.81
C ARG A 36 10.35 5.13 20.24
N ALA A 37 9.79 5.93 19.34
CA ALA A 37 8.65 6.80 19.59
C ALA A 37 7.31 6.15 19.26
N HIS A 38 7.30 5.25 18.29
CA HIS A 38 6.11 4.62 17.71
C HIS A 38 6.30 3.11 17.61
N THR A 39 5.34 2.37 18.16
CA THR A 39 5.39 0.90 18.20
C THR A 39 4.16 0.33 17.48
N PRO A 40 4.19 0.23 16.13
CA PRO A 40 3.10 -0.36 15.39
C PRO A 40 2.79 -1.79 15.87
N SER A 41 1.52 -2.06 16.04
CA SER A 41 0.96 -3.40 16.22
C SER A 41 0.63 -4.04 14.87
N TYR A 42 -0.08 -5.14 14.83
CA TYR A 42 -0.66 -5.74 13.61
C TYR A 42 0.27 -5.77 12.40
N HIS A 43 1.55 -6.14 12.58
CA HIS A 43 2.54 -6.24 11.51
C HIS A 43 2.99 -4.91 10.86
N GLY A 44 2.61 -3.74 11.37
CA GLY A 44 2.98 -2.41 10.86
C GLY A 44 4.44 -1.99 11.06
N PHE A 45 5.34 -2.88 11.50
CA PHE A 45 6.71 -2.57 11.94
C PHE A 45 7.79 -2.68 10.83
N ARG A 46 7.41 -2.96 9.58
CA ARG A 46 8.35 -3.14 8.46
C ARG A 46 7.71 -2.88 7.10
N LEU A 47 8.55 -2.74 6.09
CA LEU A 47 8.13 -2.83 4.68
C LEU A 47 7.84 -4.28 4.32
N TRP A 48 6.76 -4.51 3.59
CA TRP A 48 6.31 -5.82 3.16
C TRP A 48 6.60 -6.05 1.68
N PRO A 49 7.00 -7.28 1.29
CA PRO A 49 7.42 -7.58 -0.07
C PRO A 49 6.36 -7.34 -1.16
N SER A 50 5.08 -7.53 -0.85
CA SER A 50 4.02 -7.36 -1.85
C SER A 50 3.89 -5.94 -2.38
N SER A 51 4.44 -4.94 -1.69
CA SER A 51 4.52 -3.58 -2.21
C SER A 51 5.31 -3.51 -3.52
N TRP A 52 6.44 -4.24 -3.62
CA TRP A 52 7.24 -4.30 -4.86
C TRP A 52 6.50 -5.05 -5.97
N LEU A 53 5.76 -6.13 -5.64
CA LEU A 53 4.91 -6.84 -6.61
C LEU A 53 3.89 -5.90 -7.22
N LEU A 54 3.19 -5.13 -6.38
CA LEU A 54 2.14 -4.23 -6.85
C LEU A 54 2.69 -3.03 -7.61
N MET A 55 3.79 -2.44 -7.17
CA MET A 55 4.46 -1.35 -7.91
C MET A 55 4.91 -1.82 -9.29
N ASP A 56 5.52 -3.01 -9.41
CA ASP A 56 5.93 -3.58 -10.69
C ASP A 56 4.72 -3.88 -11.59
N PHE A 57 3.67 -4.46 -11.04
CA PHE A 57 2.43 -4.71 -11.77
C PHE A 57 1.84 -3.40 -12.33
N ILE A 58 1.74 -2.36 -11.49
CA ILE A 58 1.25 -1.04 -11.90
C ILE A 58 2.17 -0.42 -12.98
N LYS A 59 3.49 -0.59 -12.86
CA LYS A 59 4.44 -0.14 -13.88
C LYS A 59 4.16 -0.75 -15.25
N HIS A 60 3.82 -2.03 -15.30
CA HIS A 60 3.56 -2.75 -16.57
C HIS A 60 2.15 -2.56 -17.10
N LYS A 61 1.16 -2.41 -16.23
CA LYS A 61 -0.26 -2.31 -16.61
C LYS A 61 -0.79 -0.88 -16.67
N GLY A 62 -0.05 0.06 -16.08
CA GLY A 62 -0.46 1.45 -15.96
C GLY A 62 -1.44 1.68 -14.80
N LEU A 63 -1.58 2.95 -14.46
CA LEU A 63 -2.59 3.49 -13.56
C LEU A 63 -3.12 4.79 -14.17
N MET A 64 -4.39 5.11 -13.96
CA MET A 64 -4.97 6.36 -14.41
C MET A 64 -4.28 7.53 -13.69
N LYS A 65 -3.70 8.46 -14.47
CA LYS A 65 -3.03 9.64 -13.91
C LYS A 65 -4.02 10.54 -13.17
N GLY A 66 -3.58 11.09 -12.04
CA GLY A 66 -4.40 11.99 -11.23
C GLY A 66 -5.56 11.30 -10.50
N SER A 67 -5.63 9.96 -10.52
CA SER A 67 -6.70 9.22 -9.83
C SER A 67 -6.65 9.41 -8.32
N ARG A 68 -7.80 9.34 -7.67
CA ARG A 68 -7.95 9.31 -6.22
C ARG A 68 -7.81 7.86 -5.76
N VAL A 69 -6.78 7.59 -4.98
CA VAL A 69 -6.41 6.22 -4.59
C VAL A 69 -6.60 6.03 -3.09
N LEU A 70 -7.32 4.98 -2.70
CA LEU A 70 -7.32 4.44 -1.35
C LEU A 70 -6.25 3.36 -1.24
N ASP A 71 -5.25 3.56 -0.39
CA ASP A 71 -4.27 2.54 0.01
C ASP A 71 -4.75 1.90 1.32
N ALA A 72 -5.44 0.77 1.22
CA ALA A 72 -6.08 0.11 2.34
C ALA A 72 -5.10 -0.81 3.08
N GLY A 73 -4.95 -0.61 4.40
CA GLY A 73 -3.89 -1.26 5.17
C GLY A 73 -2.52 -0.76 4.72
N CYS A 74 -2.36 0.56 4.65
CA CYS A 74 -1.23 1.21 3.97
C CYS A 74 0.13 0.94 4.62
N GLY A 75 0.19 0.62 5.93
CA GLY A 75 1.45 0.47 6.66
C GLY A 75 2.36 1.67 6.45
N TRP A 76 3.57 1.45 5.92
CA TRP A 76 4.53 2.53 5.61
C TRP A 76 4.26 3.24 4.26
N GLY A 77 3.16 2.93 3.58
CA GLY A 77 2.62 3.66 2.44
C GLY A 77 3.38 3.53 1.11
N LEU A 78 4.23 2.51 0.95
CA LEU A 78 5.16 2.43 -0.17
C LEU A 78 4.46 2.46 -1.54
N THR A 79 3.37 1.69 -1.69
CA THR A 79 2.62 1.61 -2.94
C THR A 79 1.82 2.89 -3.20
N GLY A 80 1.23 3.48 -2.16
CA GLY A 80 0.57 4.78 -2.27
C GLY A 80 1.53 5.89 -2.69
N ILE A 81 2.74 5.94 -2.08
CA ILE A 81 3.81 6.88 -2.45
C ILE A 81 4.21 6.69 -3.92
N TYR A 82 4.32 5.44 -4.38
CA TYR A 82 4.59 5.13 -5.78
C TYR A 82 3.51 5.68 -6.71
N CYS A 83 2.23 5.51 -6.38
CA CYS A 83 1.12 6.04 -7.14
C CYS A 83 1.14 7.57 -7.19
N ALA A 84 1.36 8.23 -6.05
CA ALA A 84 1.45 9.69 -5.99
C ALA A 84 2.61 10.21 -6.85
N LYS A 85 3.80 9.62 -6.71
CA LYS A 85 5.03 10.11 -7.37
C LYS A 85 5.04 9.88 -8.88
N ASN A 86 4.60 8.71 -9.35
CA ASN A 86 4.74 8.33 -10.75
C ASN A 86 3.49 8.62 -11.59
N TYR A 87 2.32 8.73 -10.95
CA TYR A 87 1.04 8.93 -11.64
C TYR A 87 0.33 10.22 -11.23
N GLY A 88 0.89 10.98 -10.27
CA GLY A 88 0.24 12.20 -9.75
C GLY A 88 -1.08 11.90 -9.03
N SER A 89 -1.22 10.68 -8.50
CA SER A 89 -2.44 10.27 -7.80
C SER A 89 -2.61 11.04 -6.50
N ILE A 90 -3.86 11.37 -6.15
CA ILE A 90 -4.24 11.90 -4.84
C ILE A 90 -4.51 10.69 -3.95
N VAL A 91 -3.59 10.43 -3.01
CA VAL A 91 -3.61 9.20 -2.22
C VAL A 91 -4.06 9.44 -0.80
N THR A 92 -4.93 8.56 -0.32
CA THR A 92 -5.28 8.44 1.10
C THR A 92 -4.89 7.05 1.58
N GLY A 93 -3.95 7.00 2.54
CA GLY A 93 -3.60 5.78 3.24
C GLY A 93 -4.53 5.54 4.43
N SER A 94 -5.08 4.34 4.52
CA SER A 94 -5.87 3.91 5.68
C SER A 94 -5.19 2.77 6.39
N ASP A 95 -5.15 2.85 7.72
CA ASP A 95 -4.71 1.74 8.55
C ASP A 95 -5.49 1.76 9.89
N ILE A 96 -5.71 0.59 10.46
CA ILE A 96 -6.34 0.47 11.78
C ILE A 96 -5.38 0.92 12.89
N ASP A 97 -4.08 0.87 12.62
CA ASP A 97 -3.02 1.23 13.53
C ASP A 97 -2.38 2.57 13.14
N SER A 98 -2.76 3.64 13.83
CA SER A 98 -2.21 4.98 13.56
C SER A 98 -0.71 5.11 13.80
N GLU A 99 -0.09 4.18 14.53
CA GLU A 99 1.36 4.16 14.79
C GLU A 99 2.20 3.89 13.52
N VAL A 100 1.57 3.46 12.42
CA VAL A 100 2.23 3.32 11.10
C VAL A 100 2.39 4.66 10.38
N PHE A 101 1.53 5.65 10.65
CA PHE A 101 1.50 6.91 9.90
C PHE A 101 2.78 7.75 10.01
N PRO A 102 3.48 7.81 11.15
CA PRO A 102 4.78 8.50 11.21
C PRO A 102 5.83 7.91 10.25
N TYR A 103 5.79 6.59 9.99
CA TYR A 103 6.66 5.94 9.01
C TYR A 103 6.22 6.26 7.57
N LEU A 104 4.90 6.26 7.31
CA LEU A 104 4.35 6.68 6.02
C LEU A 104 4.74 8.12 5.70
N ASN A 105 4.48 9.05 6.63
CA ASN A 105 4.76 10.47 6.44
C ASN A 105 6.25 10.72 6.17
N MET A 106 7.13 10.08 6.94
CA MET A 106 8.57 10.18 6.71
C MET A 106 8.97 9.65 5.34
N HIS A 107 8.39 8.53 4.87
CA HIS A 107 8.67 8.02 3.53
C HIS A 107 8.06 8.89 2.43
N ALA A 108 6.89 9.50 2.65
CA ALA A 108 6.29 10.47 1.74
C ALA A 108 7.17 11.71 1.59
N ASP A 109 7.64 12.27 2.72
CA ASP A 109 8.52 13.45 2.76
C ASP A 109 9.81 13.25 1.97
N ILE A 110 10.52 12.13 2.19
CA ILE A 110 11.78 11.86 1.47
C ILE A 110 11.58 11.57 -0.01
N ASN A 111 10.36 11.23 -0.42
CA ASN A 111 9.97 11.03 -1.81
C ASN A 111 9.36 12.28 -2.46
N GLY A 112 9.13 13.35 -1.69
CA GLY A 112 8.59 14.62 -2.17
C GLY A 112 7.13 14.53 -2.60
N VAL A 113 6.32 13.73 -1.90
CA VAL A 113 4.87 13.59 -2.14
C VAL A 113 4.08 13.78 -0.84
N GLU A 114 2.81 14.15 -1.00
CA GLU A 114 1.86 14.26 0.11
C GLU A 114 0.87 13.07 0.06
N ILE A 115 0.64 12.45 1.22
CA ILE A 115 -0.33 11.37 1.41
C ILE A 115 -1.23 11.76 2.58
N SER A 116 -2.53 11.80 2.37
CA SER A 116 -3.50 11.93 3.46
C SER A 116 -3.63 10.60 4.21
N THR A 117 -3.91 10.64 5.51
CA THR A 117 -4.08 9.42 6.32
C THR A 117 -5.41 9.39 7.03
N ILE A 118 -6.01 8.20 7.15
CA ILE A 118 -7.24 7.96 7.89
C ILE A 118 -7.04 6.74 8.80
N ASN A 119 -7.26 6.91 10.10
CA ASN A 119 -7.21 5.79 11.04
C ASN A 119 -8.56 5.06 11.04
N GLN A 120 -8.70 4.09 10.13
CA GLN A 120 -9.90 3.27 9.95
C GLN A 120 -9.50 1.86 9.51
N GLY A 121 -10.21 0.86 10.05
CA GLY A 121 -10.19 -0.51 9.58
C GLY A 121 -11.11 -0.72 8.37
N PHE A 122 -11.14 -1.94 7.84
CA PHE A 122 -11.89 -2.26 6.61
C PHE A 122 -13.40 -2.12 6.77
N ASP A 123 -13.93 -2.39 7.95
CA ASP A 123 -15.38 -2.32 8.24
C ASP A 123 -15.88 -0.89 8.57
N ASP A 124 -14.95 0.05 8.82
CA ASP A 124 -15.29 1.40 9.29
C ASP A 124 -15.65 2.37 8.15
N PHE A 125 -15.30 2.04 6.90
CA PHE A 125 -15.59 2.90 5.76
C PHE A 125 -17.09 3.02 5.49
N THR A 126 -17.57 4.24 5.29
CA THR A 126 -18.91 4.49 4.77
C THR A 126 -18.92 4.52 3.25
N ASP A 127 -20.07 4.24 2.61
CA ASP A 127 -20.21 4.35 1.15
C ASP A 127 -19.96 5.78 0.65
N SER A 128 -20.29 6.78 1.47
CA SER A 128 -20.01 8.19 1.17
C SER A 128 -18.51 8.47 1.11
N GLN A 129 -17.71 7.85 1.97
CA GLN A 129 -16.25 7.97 1.91
C GLN A 129 -15.69 7.24 0.69
N LEU A 130 -16.19 6.02 0.39
CA LEU A 130 -15.74 5.21 -0.73
C LEU A 130 -15.98 5.87 -2.09
N LYS A 131 -17.05 6.67 -2.25
CA LYS A 131 -17.32 7.48 -3.46
C LYS A 131 -16.21 8.50 -3.80
N ASN A 132 -15.35 8.82 -2.84
CA ASN A 132 -14.26 9.76 -3.07
C ASN A 132 -13.03 9.11 -3.72
N PHE A 133 -13.05 7.81 -4.01
CA PHE A 133 -11.93 7.10 -4.59
C PHE A 133 -12.27 6.53 -5.97
N ASP A 134 -11.29 6.55 -6.84
CA ASP A 134 -11.37 5.97 -8.18
C ASP A 134 -10.76 4.57 -8.19
N ILE A 135 -9.73 4.36 -7.38
CA ILE A 135 -8.94 3.13 -7.31
C ILE A 135 -8.71 2.75 -5.84
N MET A 136 -8.77 1.46 -5.55
CA MET A 136 -8.36 0.89 -4.26
C MET A 136 -7.16 -0.01 -4.47
N ILE A 137 -6.14 0.14 -3.65
CA ILE A 137 -4.97 -0.73 -3.61
C ILE A 137 -4.80 -1.31 -2.21
N GLY A 138 -4.08 -2.43 -2.11
CA GLY A 138 -3.68 -3.02 -0.84
C GLY A 138 -2.56 -4.04 -1.04
N THR A 139 -1.66 -4.12 -0.08
CA THR A 139 -0.54 -5.05 -0.14
C THR A 139 -0.35 -5.72 1.21
N ASP A 140 -0.20 -7.05 1.19
CA ASP A 140 -0.01 -7.84 2.40
C ASP A 140 -1.14 -7.62 3.46
N ILE A 141 -2.40 -7.52 3.03
CA ILE A 141 -3.55 -7.24 3.90
C ILE A 141 -4.41 -8.47 4.19
N CYS A 142 -4.02 -9.64 3.70
CA CYS A 142 -4.76 -10.90 3.87
C CYS A 142 -4.00 -11.85 4.81
N PHE A 143 -3.86 -11.50 6.10
CA PHE A 143 -3.10 -12.31 7.07
C PHE A 143 -3.89 -13.44 7.69
N TRP A 144 -5.17 -13.22 8.01
CA TRP A 144 -6.02 -14.15 8.76
C TRP A 144 -7.33 -14.40 8.04
N ASP A 145 -7.86 -15.60 8.20
CA ASP A 145 -9.15 -16.00 7.61
C ASP A 145 -10.28 -15.06 8.04
N THR A 146 -10.23 -14.53 9.26
CA THR A 146 -11.20 -13.57 9.79
C THR A 146 -11.25 -12.24 9.03
N MET A 147 -10.22 -11.91 8.24
CA MET A 147 -10.17 -10.68 7.44
C MET A 147 -10.86 -10.82 6.08
N VAL A 148 -11.09 -12.05 5.60
CA VAL A 148 -11.61 -12.30 4.25
C VAL A 148 -12.99 -11.67 4.07
N ASP A 149 -13.90 -11.89 4.98
CA ASP A 149 -15.27 -11.33 4.92
C ASP A 149 -15.28 -9.81 4.94
N SER A 150 -14.45 -9.18 5.80
CA SER A 150 -14.31 -7.72 5.86
C SER A 150 -13.74 -7.14 4.57
N LEU A 151 -12.74 -7.80 3.98
CA LEU A 151 -12.16 -7.40 2.69
C LEU A 151 -13.16 -7.59 1.54
N ILE A 152 -13.90 -8.69 1.50
CA ILE A 152 -14.97 -8.93 0.50
C ILE A 152 -16.02 -7.81 0.59
N LYS A 153 -16.46 -7.46 1.80
CA LYS A 153 -17.45 -6.39 2.02
C LYS A 153 -16.89 -5.03 1.59
N LEU A 154 -15.68 -4.69 2.04
CA LEU A 154 -15.05 -3.42 1.66
C LEU A 154 -14.92 -3.29 0.14
N ILE A 155 -14.34 -4.28 -0.53
CA ILE A 155 -14.15 -4.27 -1.98
C ILE A 155 -15.50 -4.19 -2.72
N SER A 156 -16.47 -4.99 -2.30
CA SER A 156 -17.80 -4.99 -2.93
C SER A 156 -18.50 -3.63 -2.78
N ARG A 157 -18.41 -3.01 -1.61
CA ARG A 157 -18.94 -1.67 -1.35
C ARG A 157 -18.20 -0.59 -2.10
N ALA A 158 -16.87 -0.68 -2.19
CA ALA A 158 -16.04 0.24 -2.97
C ALA A 158 -16.45 0.22 -4.46
N LEU A 159 -16.58 -0.97 -5.04
CA LEU A 159 -17.07 -1.13 -6.43
C LEU A 159 -18.48 -0.58 -6.61
N GLY A 160 -19.40 -0.86 -5.69
CA GLY A 160 -20.75 -0.33 -5.69
C GLY A 160 -20.83 1.18 -5.51
N SER A 161 -19.81 1.79 -4.92
CA SER A 161 -19.69 3.23 -4.67
C SER A 161 -18.98 4.00 -5.81
N GLY A 162 -18.48 3.30 -6.83
CA GLY A 162 -17.84 3.94 -8.00
C GLY A 162 -16.32 3.75 -8.10
N VAL A 163 -15.69 3.05 -7.16
CA VAL A 163 -14.31 2.57 -7.37
C VAL A 163 -14.30 1.62 -8.56
N HIS A 164 -13.59 1.97 -9.61
CA HIS A 164 -13.62 1.19 -10.84
C HIS A 164 -12.46 0.19 -10.98
N ARG A 165 -11.44 0.29 -10.13
CA ARG A 165 -10.31 -0.63 -10.14
C ARG A 165 -9.85 -0.97 -8.73
N VAL A 166 -9.66 -2.27 -8.46
CA VAL A 166 -9.08 -2.75 -7.20
C VAL A 166 -7.87 -3.63 -7.52
N LEU A 167 -6.77 -3.41 -6.82
CA LEU A 167 -5.53 -4.15 -6.97
C LEU A 167 -5.02 -4.59 -5.60
N ILE A 168 -4.97 -5.89 -5.35
CA ILE A 168 -4.45 -6.45 -4.10
C ILE A 168 -3.28 -7.37 -4.41
N ALA A 169 -2.14 -7.15 -3.77
CA ALA A 169 -0.97 -8.01 -3.87
C ALA A 169 -0.70 -8.76 -2.56
N ASP A 170 -0.38 -10.04 -2.69
CA ASP A 170 -0.10 -10.93 -1.56
C ASP A 170 0.90 -12.02 -1.98
N PRO A 171 1.71 -12.59 -1.07
CA PRO A 171 2.56 -13.73 -1.39
C PRO A 171 1.79 -15.01 -1.75
N GLY A 172 0.47 -15.03 -1.64
CA GLY A 172 -0.39 -16.18 -1.92
C GLY A 172 -0.80 -16.93 -0.65
N ARG A 173 -1.12 -16.20 0.42
CA ARG A 173 -1.65 -16.79 1.66
C ARG A 173 -3.05 -17.37 1.44
N SER A 174 -3.44 -18.38 2.24
CA SER A 174 -4.78 -19.00 2.16
C SER A 174 -5.93 -17.98 2.20
N PRO A 175 -5.94 -16.95 3.06
CA PRO A 175 -6.98 -15.92 3.05
C PRO A 175 -7.03 -15.12 1.74
N PHE A 176 -5.89 -14.83 1.13
CA PHE A 176 -5.85 -14.18 -0.18
C PHE A 176 -6.41 -15.10 -1.28
N GLU A 177 -6.12 -16.40 -1.25
CA GLU A 177 -6.67 -17.37 -2.20
C GLU A 177 -8.19 -17.44 -2.11
N GLU A 178 -8.74 -17.36 -0.91
CA GLU A 178 -10.19 -17.33 -0.68
C GLU A 178 -10.81 -16.05 -1.22
N LEU A 179 -10.22 -14.89 -0.91
CA LEU A 179 -10.61 -13.60 -1.47
C LEU A 179 -10.58 -13.63 -3.01
N GLY A 180 -9.50 -14.16 -3.58
CA GLY A 180 -9.33 -14.33 -5.03
C GLY A 180 -10.42 -15.21 -5.65
N ARG A 181 -10.69 -16.37 -5.05
CA ARG A 181 -11.77 -17.29 -5.52
C ARG A 181 -13.14 -16.63 -5.51
N TYR A 182 -13.46 -15.82 -4.50
CA TYR A 182 -14.73 -15.11 -4.43
C TYR A 182 -14.95 -14.19 -5.65
N PHE A 183 -13.96 -13.36 -5.98
CA PHE A 183 -14.11 -12.40 -7.08
C PHE A 183 -13.93 -13.04 -8.47
N THR A 184 -13.09 -14.06 -8.62
CA THR A 184 -12.96 -14.81 -9.87
C THR A 184 -14.21 -15.65 -10.14
N GLY A 185 -14.80 -16.28 -9.12
CA GLY A 185 -16.04 -17.04 -9.25
C GLY A 185 -17.25 -16.19 -9.66
N LYS A 186 -17.22 -14.87 -9.38
CA LYS A 186 -18.21 -13.89 -9.86
C LYS A 186 -17.90 -13.28 -11.22
N ASN A 187 -16.81 -13.70 -11.86
CA ASN A 187 -16.29 -13.10 -13.11
C ASN A 187 -16.01 -11.59 -13.02
N THR A 188 -15.74 -11.09 -11.82
CA THR A 188 -15.44 -9.66 -11.59
C THR A 188 -13.95 -9.38 -11.41
N GLY A 189 -13.14 -10.41 -11.06
CA GLY A 189 -11.72 -10.29 -10.82
C GLY A 189 -10.90 -11.37 -11.51
N ILE A 190 -9.60 -11.12 -11.61
CA ILE A 190 -8.60 -12.06 -12.12
C ILE A 190 -7.44 -12.11 -11.14
N VAL A 191 -7.03 -13.31 -10.76
CA VAL A 191 -5.81 -13.55 -9.98
C VAL A 191 -4.69 -13.97 -10.93
N ARG A 192 -3.52 -13.35 -10.79
CA ARG A 192 -2.32 -13.64 -11.60
C ARG A 192 -1.14 -13.88 -10.69
N ASP A 193 -0.33 -14.88 -11.03
CA ASP A 193 1.00 -15.02 -10.47
C ASP A 193 1.89 -13.88 -10.97
N TRP A 194 2.70 -13.29 -10.08
CA TRP A 194 3.60 -12.21 -10.42
C TRP A 194 4.95 -12.40 -9.74
N THR A 195 6.00 -12.10 -10.46
CA THR A 195 7.37 -12.24 -9.96
C THR A 195 8.16 -10.99 -10.29
N VAL A 196 8.86 -10.45 -9.31
CA VAL A 196 9.82 -9.36 -9.48
C VAL A 196 11.20 -9.82 -9.03
N TYR A 197 12.25 -9.22 -9.60
CA TYR A 197 13.64 -9.56 -9.29
C TYR A 197 14.39 -8.44 -8.57
N HIS A 198 13.76 -7.29 -8.40
CA HIS A 198 14.29 -6.13 -7.68
C HIS A 198 13.34 -5.70 -6.56
N PRO A 199 13.85 -5.39 -5.36
CA PRO A 199 15.27 -5.36 -4.94
C PRO A 199 15.90 -6.74 -4.73
N TYR A 200 15.09 -7.79 -4.70
CA TYR A 200 15.46 -9.22 -4.65
C TYR A 200 14.32 -10.04 -5.24
N PRO A 201 14.51 -11.33 -5.54
CA PRO A 201 13.42 -12.17 -6.07
C PRO A 201 12.24 -12.23 -5.08
N ILE A 202 11.07 -11.81 -5.54
CA ILE A 202 9.80 -11.85 -4.80
C ILE A 202 8.77 -12.51 -5.71
N HIS A 203 8.14 -13.56 -5.20
CA HIS A 203 7.04 -14.26 -5.85
C HIS A 203 5.76 -13.99 -5.08
N GLY A 204 4.66 -13.83 -5.77
CA GLY A 204 3.34 -13.65 -5.17
C GLY A 204 2.25 -13.58 -6.22
N ARG A 205 1.10 -13.07 -5.81
CA ARG A 205 -0.11 -13.03 -6.63
C ARG A 205 -0.76 -11.67 -6.57
N ILE A 206 -1.43 -11.30 -7.65
CA ILE A 206 -2.18 -10.04 -7.77
C ILE A 206 -3.63 -10.36 -8.10
N LEU A 207 -4.55 -9.95 -7.23
CA LEU A 207 -5.96 -9.85 -7.56
C LEU A 207 -6.20 -8.48 -8.22
N SER A 208 -6.74 -8.50 -9.43
CA SER A 208 -7.13 -7.31 -10.19
C SER A 208 -8.61 -7.37 -10.51
N ILE A 209 -9.37 -6.35 -10.11
CA ILE A 209 -10.79 -6.18 -10.41
C ILE A 209 -10.94 -4.87 -11.19
N GLY A 210 -11.77 -4.90 -12.24
CA GLY A 210 -11.96 -3.77 -13.15
C GLY A 210 -10.95 -3.75 -14.32
N PRO A 211 -10.96 -2.69 -15.15
CA PRO A 211 -10.13 -2.58 -16.36
C PRO A 211 -8.65 -2.52 -15.99
N LEU A 212 -7.83 -3.14 -16.87
CA LEU A 212 -6.37 -3.10 -16.80
C LEU A 212 -5.83 -1.92 -17.59
#